data_8eada4640ef4816da75db9b8cfe5677b
#
_entry.id   8eada4640ef4816da75db9b8cfe5677b
#
_cell.length_a   1.000
_cell.length_b   1.000
_cell.length_c   1.000
_cell.angle_alpha   90.00
_cell.angle_beta   90.00
_cell.angle_gamma   90.00
#
_symmetry.space_group_name_H-M   'P 1'
#
loop_
_entity.id
_entity.type
_entity.pdbx_description
1 polymer ?
#
loop_
_entity_poly.entity_id
_entity_poly.type
_entity_poly.pdbx_seq_one_letter_code
_entity_poly.pdbx_strand_id
1 'polypeptide(L)'
;MNDYLRHVKADAVFAMFGYNESFDGEKGTSRYKQDLLNFIKNIRETKANGESLPRIVLFSPIAFQNLKDRNLPRGKLQNRNLALYAKVTEAVAKVTGVEFVDLYNPTLSLFQKTTQPLTINGAHLNEEGNRLLAEIIAKALLKKEVEAKASLETLRQAVLDKNWHWFNRYRATDGNDIWGSRSKLRFVDDQANGLVLQHELVMLEVMTANRDQNIWKVAQGKKSKVDDSNVPAPIKV
;
A
#
# COMPACT_ATOMS: atom_id res chain seq x y z
N MET A 1 -3.92 -6.36 -14.65
CA MET A 1 -4.48 -6.19 -13.29
C MET A 1 -5.22 -7.44 -12.81
N ASN A 2 -6.18 -7.96 -13.58
CA ASN A 2 -6.96 -9.14 -13.17
C ASN A 2 -6.12 -10.39 -12.90
N ASP A 3 -5.04 -10.61 -13.66
CA ASP A 3 -4.15 -11.76 -13.42
C ASP A 3 -3.42 -11.66 -12.08
N TYR A 4 -3.02 -10.46 -11.68
CA TYR A 4 -2.44 -10.24 -10.36
C TYR A 4 -3.46 -10.48 -9.23
N LEU A 5 -4.70 -10.00 -9.39
CA LEU A 5 -5.76 -10.26 -8.41
C LEU A 5 -6.05 -11.76 -8.25
N ARG A 6 -6.05 -12.51 -9.37
CA ARG A 6 -6.18 -13.99 -9.35
C ARG A 6 -4.99 -14.65 -8.67
N HIS A 7 -3.78 -14.17 -8.95
CA HIS A 7 -2.56 -14.70 -8.33
C HIS A 7 -2.59 -14.59 -6.81
N VAL A 8 -3.02 -13.42 -6.29
CA VAL A 8 -3.12 -13.19 -4.83
C VAL A 8 -4.47 -13.64 -4.23
N LYS A 9 -5.39 -14.17 -5.05
CA LYS A 9 -6.74 -14.60 -4.63
C LYS A 9 -7.48 -13.53 -3.83
N ALA A 10 -7.49 -12.29 -4.35
CA ALA A 10 -7.97 -11.13 -3.64
C ALA A 10 -9.46 -11.23 -3.25
N ASP A 11 -9.77 -11.13 -1.95
CA ASP A 11 -11.13 -11.04 -1.40
C ASP A 11 -11.61 -9.60 -1.30
N ALA A 12 -10.68 -8.65 -1.16
CA ALA A 12 -10.97 -7.23 -1.05
C ALA A 12 -9.97 -6.40 -1.86
N VAL A 13 -10.45 -5.33 -2.47
CA VAL A 13 -9.63 -4.36 -3.22
C VAL A 13 -9.81 -2.98 -2.60
N PHE A 14 -8.76 -2.43 -2.02
CA PHE A 14 -8.69 -1.07 -1.50
C PHE A 14 -8.12 -0.17 -2.59
N ALA A 15 -8.96 0.70 -3.15
CA ALA A 15 -8.61 1.58 -4.25
C ALA A 15 -8.39 3.02 -3.76
N MET A 16 -7.13 3.46 -3.79
CA MET A 16 -6.69 4.78 -3.33
C MET A 16 -6.18 5.59 -4.53
N PHE A 17 -7.08 6.27 -5.22
CA PHE A 17 -6.80 7.10 -6.41
C PHE A 17 -7.17 8.56 -6.17
N GLY A 18 -6.88 9.41 -7.15
CA GLY A 18 -7.35 10.79 -7.18
C GLY A 18 -6.28 11.83 -6.81
N TYR A 19 -5.13 11.45 -6.26
CA TYR A 19 -4.09 12.42 -5.95
C TYR A 19 -3.37 12.90 -7.23
N ASN A 20 -2.83 12.01 -8.03
CA ASN A 20 -2.14 12.36 -9.26
C ASN A 20 -3.10 12.96 -10.29
N GLU A 21 -4.28 12.39 -10.41
CA GLU A 21 -5.31 12.88 -11.31
C GLU A 21 -5.77 14.30 -10.95
N SER A 22 -5.67 14.69 -9.67
CA SER A 22 -6.05 16.03 -9.21
C SER A 22 -5.19 17.16 -9.78
N PHE A 23 -4.02 16.85 -10.36
CA PHE A 23 -3.20 17.86 -11.07
C PHE A 23 -3.89 18.41 -12.31
N ASP A 24 -4.80 17.67 -12.91
CA ASP A 24 -5.61 18.15 -14.04
C ASP A 24 -6.71 19.14 -13.60
N GLY A 25 -6.89 19.36 -12.30
CA GLY A 25 -7.90 20.27 -11.77
C GLY A 25 -9.33 19.85 -12.14
N GLU A 26 -10.23 20.82 -12.24
CA GLU A 26 -11.64 20.55 -12.51
C GLU A 26 -11.87 19.87 -13.87
N LYS A 27 -11.10 20.24 -14.89
CA LYS A 27 -11.23 19.67 -16.25
C LYS A 27 -10.96 18.16 -16.32
N GLY A 28 -10.15 17.61 -15.40
CA GLY A 28 -9.84 16.18 -15.33
C GLY A 28 -10.93 15.33 -14.67
N THR A 29 -11.89 15.94 -13.98
CA THR A 29 -12.86 15.21 -13.14
C THR A 29 -13.76 14.25 -13.93
N SER A 30 -14.17 14.63 -15.15
CA SER A 30 -15.02 13.77 -16.00
C SER A 30 -14.28 12.50 -16.44
N ARG A 31 -13.01 12.62 -16.82
CA ARG A 31 -12.15 11.49 -17.18
C ARG A 31 -11.93 10.60 -15.97
N TYR A 32 -11.54 11.18 -14.84
CA TYR A 32 -11.34 10.44 -13.59
C TYR A 32 -12.57 9.62 -13.17
N LYS A 33 -13.77 10.24 -13.29
CA LYS A 33 -15.03 9.54 -13.05
C LYS A 33 -15.16 8.30 -13.94
N GLN A 34 -14.91 8.46 -15.24
CA GLN A 34 -15.04 7.35 -16.19
C GLN A 34 -14.01 6.24 -15.92
N ASP A 35 -12.78 6.62 -15.58
CA ASP A 35 -11.71 5.68 -15.24
C ASP A 35 -12.04 4.86 -13.99
N LEU A 36 -12.63 5.48 -12.95
CA LEU A 36 -13.12 4.78 -11.77
C LEU A 36 -14.28 3.83 -12.08
N LEU A 37 -15.24 4.23 -12.91
CA LEU A 37 -16.35 3.36 -13.34
C LEU A 37 -15.83 2.14 -14.09
N ASN A 38 -14.87 2.33 -15.00
CA ASN A 38 -14.25 1.25 -15.75
C ASN A 38 -13.42 0.33 -14.83
N PHE A 39 -12.70 0.90 -13.86
CA PHE A 39 -11.98 0.13 -12.85
C PHE A 39 -12.91 -0.80 -12.07
N ILE A 40 -14.01 -0.27 -11.53
CA ILE A 40 -14.99 -1.06 -10.77
C ILE A 40 -15.62 -2.16 -11.64
N LYS A 41 -16.00 -1.82 -12.89
CA LYS A 41 -16.53 -2.78 -13.85
C LYS A 41 -15.54 -3.94 -14.04
N ASN A 42 -14.29 -3.64 -14.35
CA ASN A 42 -13.26 -4.65 -14.60
C ASN A 42 -13.01 -5.56 -13.38
N ILE A 43 -13.03 -5.01 -12.17
CA ILE A 43 -12.89 -5.82 -10.94
C ILE A 43 -14.08 -6.76 -10.76
N ARG A 44 -15.30 -6.28 -11.05
CA ARG A 44 -16.54 -7.09 -10.92
C ARG A 44 -16.70 -8.17 -11.97
N GLU A 45 -15.88 -8.19 -13.02
CA GLU A 45 -15.85 -9.26 -14.01
C GLU A 45 -14.99 -10.46 -13.57
N THR A 46 -14.28 -10.36 -12.44
CA THR A 46 -13.29 -11.35 -12.03
C THR A 46 -13.55 -11.87 -10.62
N LYS A 47 -13.84 -13.15 -10.50
CA LYS A 47 -13.77 -13.86 -9.21
C LYS A 47 -12.31 -14.19 -8.91
N ALA A 48 -11.62 -13.27 -8.28
CA ALA A 48 -10.17 -13.37 -8.08
C ALA A 48 -9.78 -14.56 -7.20
N ASN A 49 -10.58 -14.88 -6.17
CA ASN A 49 -10.39 -16.04 -5.28
C ASN A 49 -11.00 -17.34 -5.84
N GLY A 50 -11.69 -17.30 -7.01
CA GLY A 50 -12.39 -18.42 -7.62
C GLY A 50 -13.84 -18.61 -7.14
N GLU A 51 -14.24 -17.99 -6.05
CA GLU A 51 -15.53 -18.23 -5.38
C GLU A 51 -16.48 -17.04 -5.51
N SER A 52 -16.02 -15.84 -5.15
CA SER A 52 -16.83 -14.63 -5.05
C SER A 52 -16.18 -13.42 -5.73
N LEU A 53 -16.98 -12.39 -6.00
CA LEU A 53 -16.44 -11.10 -6.44
C LEU A 53 -15.77 -10.40 -5.27
N PRO A 54 -14.62 -9.73 -5.50
CA PRO A 54 -13.94 -8.98 -4.46
C PRO A 54 -14.81 -7.83 -3.91
N ARG A 55 -14.76 -7.60 -2.61
CA ARG A 55 -15.27 -6.37 -2.00
C ARG A 55 -14.42 -5.21 -2.48
N ILE A 56 -15.04 -4.15 -2.97
CA ILE A 56 -14.34 -2.95 -3.42
C ILE A 56 -14.60 -1.83 -2.42
N VAL A 57 -13.53 -1.20 -1.94
CA VAL A 57 -13.59 0.01 -1.11
C VAL A 57 -12.86 1.12 -1.84
N LEU A 58 -13.56 2.20 -2.17
CA LEU A 58 -12.95 3.40 -2.71
C LEU A 58 -12.58 4.35 -1.56
N PHE A 59 -11.35 4.83 -1.59
CA PHE A 59 -10.89 5.86 -0.66
C PHE A 59 -10.72 7.18 -1.40
N SER A 60 -11.13 8.28 -0.80
CA SER A 60 -10.73 9.59 -1.30
C SER A 60 -9.22 9.79 -1.13
N PRO A 61 -8.58 10.67 -1.92
CA PRO A 61 -7.22 11.10 -1.59
C PRO A 61 -7.20 11.77 -0.21
N ILE A 62 -6.03 11.75 0.45
CA ILE A 62 -5.80 12.56 1.65
C ILE A 62 -5.63 14.03 1.29
N ALA A 63 -5.80 14.93 2.25
CA ALA A 63 -5.51 16.34 2.08
C ALA A 63 -4.00 16.58 1.93
N PHE A 64 -3.63 17.75 1.41
CA PHE A 64 -2.26 18.22 1.35
C PHE A 64 -1.94 19.04 2.62
N GLN A 65 -0.86 18.69 3.33
CA GLN A 65 -0.39 19.42 4.50
C GLN A 65 0.50 20.61 4.10
N ASN A 66 0.18 21.80 4.60
CA ASN A 66 1.06 22.95 4.48
C ASN A 66 2.17 22.87 5.53
N LEU A 67 3.36 22.51 5.12
CA LEU A 67 4.54 22.42 6.00
C LEU A 67 5.20 23.77 6.27
N LYS A 68 4.70 24.87 5.68
CA LYS A 68 5.27 26.22 5.77
C LYS A 68 6.72 26.30 5.29
N ASP A 69 7.19 25.33 4.52
CA ASP A 69 8.50 25.31 3.90
C ASP A 69 8.47 26.18 2.62
N ARG A 70 9.55 26.97 2.41
CA ARG A 70 9.68 27.86 1.26
C ARG A 70 9.77 27.14 -0.08
N ASN A 71 10.25 25.89 -0.07
CA ASN A 71 10.46 25.07 -1.26
C ASN A 71 9.25 24.17 -1.58
N LEU A 72 8.21 24.16 -0.73
CA LEU A 72 7.03 23.34 -0.89
C LEU A 72 5.77 24.18 -1.13
N PRO A 73 4.78 23.64 -1.85
CA PRO A 73 3.49 24.30 -2.03
C PRO A 73 2.78 24.58 -0.70
N ARG A 74 2.03 25.68 -0.64
CA ARG A 74 1.21 26.01 0.54
C ARG A 74 -0.09 25.22 0.64
N GLY A 75 -0.39 24.36 -0.31
CA GLY A 75 -1.52 23.43 -0.29
C GLY A 75 -2.88 23.98 -0.68
N LYS A 76 -3.04 25.29 -0.88
CA LYS A 76 -4.37 25.87 -1.20
C LYS A 76 -4.94 25.35 -2.51
N LEU A 77 -4.15 25.35 -3.58
CA LEU A 77 -4.54 24.83 -4.90
C LEU A 77 -4.71 23.31 -4.84
N GLN A 78 -3.75 22.61 -4.23
CA GLN A 78 -3.78 21.16 -4.07
C GLN A 78 -5.07 20.74 -3.36
N ASN A 79 -5.39 21.33 -2.22
CA ASN A 79 -6.59 20.98 -1.46
C ASN A 79 -7.89 21.34 -2.18
N ARG A 80 -7.92 22.45 -2.94
CA ARG A 80 -9.06 22.75 -3.81
C ARG A 80 -9.31 21.61 -4.80
N ASN A 81 -8.28 21.15 -5.48
CA ASN A 81 -8.39 20.08 -6.47
C ASN A 81 -8.70 18.74 -5.80
N LEU A 82 -7.98 18.36 -4.74
CA LEU A 82 -8.22 17.12 -3.99
C LEU A 82 -9.66 17.00 -3.48
N ALA A 83 -10.26 18.11 -3.04
CA ALA A 83 -11.66 18.14 -2.65
C ALA A 83 -12.62 17.80 -3.80
N LEU A 84 -12.32 18.25 -5.03
CA LEU A 84 -13.12 17.90 -6.22
C LEU A 84 -13.03 16.40 -6.50
N TYR A 85 -11.85 15.84 -6.46
CA TYR A 85 -11.62 14.41 -6.73
C TYR A 85 -12.18 13.51 -5.62
N ALA A 86 -12.13 13.93 -4.36
CA ALA A 86 -12.82 13.25 -3.26
C ALA A 86 -14.33 13.16 -3.50
N LYS A 87 -14.97 14.26 -3.92
CA LYS A 87 -16.40 14.29 -4.27
C LYS A 87 -16.73 13.39 -5.46
N VAL A 88 -15.89 13.36 -6.48
CA VAL A 88 -16.07 12.45 -7.63
C VAL A 88 -15.99 10.99 -7.19
N THR A 89 -15.01 10.64 -6.35
CA THR A 89 -14.86 9.28 -5.80
C THR A 89 -16.11 8.88 -5.01
N GLU A 90 -16.61 9.74 -4.13
CA GLU A 90 -17.84 9.52 -3.38
C GLU A 90 -19.06 9.32 -4.30
N ALA A 91 -19.22 10.18 -5.31
CA ALA A 91 -20.31 10.08 -6.26
C ALA A 91 -20.28 8.76 -7.05
N VAL A 92 -19.08 8.31 -7.48
CA VAL A 92 -18.90 7.02 -8.16
C VAL A 92 -19.23 5.87 -7.22
N ALA A 93 -18.76 5.89 -5.99
CA ALA A 93 -19.09 4.87 -5.00
C ALA A 93 -20.60 4.74 -4.79
N LYS A 94 -21.29 5.88 -4.66
CA LYS A 94 -22.75 5.92 -4.49
C LYS A 94 -23.50 5.30 -5.67
N VAL A 95 -23.14 5.65 -6.92
CA VAL A 95 -23.86 5.14 -8.10
C VAL A 95 -23.53 3.68 -8.42
N THR A 96 -22.38 3.21 -7.99
CA THR A 96 -21.96 1.81 -8.21
C THR A 96 -22.26 0.89 -7.02
N GLY A 97 -22.69 1.45 -5.87
CA GLY A 97 -22.97 0.69 -4.66
C GLY A 97 -21.72 0.05 -4.04
N VAL A 98 -20.51 0.59 -4.28
CA VAL A 98 -19.29 0.17 -3.58
C VAL A 98 -19.10 1.01 -2.33
N GLU A 99 -18.35 0.48 -1.38
CA GLU A 99 -18.03 1.20 -0.13
C GLU A 99 -17.12 2.39 -0.40
N PHE A 100 -17.36 3.49 0.33
CA PHE A 100 -16.56 4.70 0.28
C PHE A 100 -16.00 5.05 1.66
N VAL A 101 -14.73 5.41 1.70
CA VAL A 101 -14.06 5.93 2.89
C VAL A 101 -13.51 7.33 2.58
N ASP A 102 -14.03 8.32 3.25
CA ASP A 102 -13.50 9.68 3.18
C ASP A 102 -12.22 9.79 4.00
N LEU A 103 -11.11 10.02 3.32
CA LEU A 103 -9.82 10.36 3.94
C LEU A 103 -9.51 11.86 3.85
N TYR A 104 -10.13 12.58 2.88
CA TYR A 104 -9.84 13.98 2.64
C TYR A 104 -10.22 14.87 3.83
N ASN A 105 -11.46 14.81 4.27
CA ASN A 105 -11.94 15.70 5.33
C ASN A 105 -11.28 15.42 6.69
N PRO A 106 -11.14 14.15 7.14
CA PRO A 106 -10.45 13.85 8.39
C PRO A 106 -8.98 14.28 8.36
N THR A 107 -8.24 14.04 7.26
CA THR A 107 -6.84 14.46 7.17
C THR A 107 -6.68 15.96 7.04
N LEU A 108 -7.59 16.66 6.34
CA LEU A 108 -7.59 18.12 6.32
C LEU A 108 -7.75 18.70 7.73
N SER A 109 -8.72 18.19 8.50
CA SER A 109 -8.93 18.60 9.89
C SER A 109 -7.71 18.30 10.77
N LEU A 110 -7.11 17.12 10.59
CA LEU A 110 -5.92 16.70 11.32
C LEU A 110 -4.74 17.64 11.02
N PHE A 111 -4.46 17.94 9.75
CA PHE A 111 -3.36 18.81 9.33
C PHE A 111 -3.53 20.27 9.73
N GLN A 112 -4.77 20.72 9.91
CA GLN A 112 -5.07 22.07 10.42
C GLN A 112 -4.84 22.21 11.92
N LYS A 113 -5.00 21.13 12.68
CA LYS A 113 -4.90 21.13 14.15
C LYS A 113 -3.49 20.81 14.66
N THR A 114 -2.71 20.08 13.88
CA THR A 114 -1.35 19.69 14.30
C THR A 114 -0.33 20.81 14.10
N THR A 115 0.61 20.92 15.02
CA THR A 115 1.79 21.75 14.88
C THR A 115 3.00 20.98 14.35
N GLN A 116 2.92 19.66 14.33
CA GLN A 116 3.98 18.77 13.88
C GLN A 116 3.77 18.34 12.42
N PRO A 117 4.85 18.17 11.63
CA PRO A 117 4.75 17.56 10.32
C PRO A 117 4.25 16.10 10.42
N LEU A 118 3.18 15.78 9.71
CA LEU A 118 2.68 14.42 9.53
C LEU A 118 2.98 13.89 8.12
N THR A 119 3.58 14.74 7.30
CA THR A 119 4.03 14.40 5.95
C THR A 119 5.48 14.82 5.76
N ILE A 120 6.17 14.20 4.80
CA ILE A 120 7.55 14.55 4.44
C ILE A 120 7.62 15.69 3.42
N ASN A 121 6.54 15.90 2.65
CA ASN A 121 6.51 16.90 1.56
C ASN A 121 5.11 17.48 1.30
N GLY A 122 4.21 17.35 2.25
CA GLY A 122 2.81 17.79 2.14
C GLY A 122 1.86 16.71 1.58
N ALA A 123 2.37 15.70 0.87
CA ALA A 123 1.58 14.64 0.22
C ALA A 123 1.84 13.25 0.80
N HIS A 124 3.08 12.91 1.09
CA HIS A 124 3.48 11.59 1.56
C HIS A 124 3.61 11.59 3.07
N LEU A 125 2.87 10.72 3.73
CA LEU A 125 2.85 10.62 5.18
C LEU A 125 4.21 10.13 5.72
N ASN A 126 4.61 10.67 6.88
CA ASN A 126 5.67 10.11 7.69
C ASN A 126 5.12 8.99 8.58
N GLU A 127 5.94 8.43 9.49
CA GLU A 127 5.52 7.32 10.35
C GLU A 127 4.32 7.68 11.22
N GLU A 128 4.33 8.84 11.87
CA GLU A 128 3.23 9.30 12.71
C GLU A 128 1.96 9.61 11.89
N GLY A 129 2.12 10.22 10.72
CA GLY A 129 1.02 10.43 9.78
C GLY A 129 0.36 9.13 9.34
N ASN A 130 1.16 8.09 9.05
CA ASN A 130 0.64 6.76 8.71
C ASN A 130 -0.08 6.12 9.90
N ARG A 131 0.42 6.26 11.12
CA ARG A 131 -0.23 5.75 12.34
C ARG A 131 -1.62 6.37 12.52
N LEU A 132 -1.72 7.69 12.42
CA LEU A 132 -2.99 8.42 12.56
C LEU A 132 -3.96 8.11 11.42
N LEU A 133 -3.46 7.98 10.18
CA LEU A 133 -4.31 7.59 9.05
C LEU A 133 -4.85 6.17 9.22
N ALA A 134 -4.06 5.24 9.74
CA ALA A 134 -4.51 3.86 10.01
C ALA A 134 -5.68 3.83 10.99
N GLU A 135 -5.67 4.67 12.03
CA GLU A 135 -6.79 4.81 12.97
C GLU A 135 -8.06 5.34 12.27
N ILE A 136 -7.92 6.34 11.38
CA ILE A 136 -9.03 6.88 10.59
C ILE A 136 -9.64 5.80 9.70
N ILE A 137 -8.80 5.03 8.98
CA ILE A 137 -9.23 3.94 8.11
C ILE A 137 -9.93 2.84 8.92
N ALA A 138 -9.30 2.40 10.01
CA ALA A 138 -9.83 1.33 10.85
C ALA A 138 -11.20 1.71 11.44
N LYS A 139 -11.35 2.94 11.95
CA LYS A 139 -12.62 3.45 12.45
C LYS A 139 -13.70 3.47 11.37
N ALA A 140 -13.37 3.94 10.16
CA ALA A 140 -14.31 4.00 9.04
C ALA A 140 -14.77 2.61 8.59
N LEU A 141 -13.86 1.65 8.46
CA LEU A 141 -14.15 0.29 8.01
C LEU A 141 -14.86 -0.57 9.06
N LEU A 142 -14.46 -0.46 10.31
CA LEU A 142 -15.00 -1.26 11.41
C LEU A 142 -16.23 -0.61 12.06
N LYS A 143 -16.51 0.66 11.73
CA LYS A 143 -17.63 1.45 12.28
C LYS A 143 -17.65 1.49 13.82
N LYS A 144 -16.48 1.46 14.43
CA LYS A 144 -16.27 1.54 15.88
C LYS A 144 -14.95 2.22 16.19
N GLU A 145 -14.84 2.76 17.39
CA GLU A 145 -13.56 3.27 17.86
C GLU A 145 -12.53 2.14 17.93
N VAL A 146 -11.36 2.40 17.37
CA VAL A 146 -10.22 1.49 17.40
C VAL A 146 -9.10 2.20 18.14
N GLU A 147 -8.75 1.69 19.30
CA GLU A 147 -7.59 2.14 20.04
C GLU A 147 -6.38 1.30 19.64
N ALA A 148 -5.25 1.95 19.44
CA ALA A 148 -3.97 1.27 19.30
C ALA A 148 -3.60 0.65 20.64
N LYS A 149 -3.88 -0.64 20.81
CA LYS A 149 -3.57 -1.38 22.06
C LYS A 149 -2.12 -1.85 22.04
N ALA A 150 -1.45 -1.75 23.18
CA ALA A 150 -0.11 -2.35 23.38
C ALA A 150 -0.08 -3.85 23.01
N SER A 151 -1.21 -4.54 23.16
CA SER A 151 -1.36 -5.95 22.75
C SER A 151 -1.20 -6.19 21.24
N LEU A 152 -1.30 -5.15 20.40
CA LEU A 152 -1.10 -5.22 18.96
C LEU A 152 0.37 -5.04 18.55
N GLU A 153 1.26 -4.66 19.48
CA GLU A 153 2.67 -4.39 19.12
C GLU A 153 3.37 -5.66 18.61
N THR A 154 3.12 -6.82 19.20
CA THR A 154 3.68 -8.09 18.69
C THR A 154 3.22 -8.37 17.26
N LEU A 155 1.96 -8.12 16.94
CA LEU A 155 1.44 -8.27 15.58
C LEU A 155 2.07 -7.25 14.63
N ARG A 156 2.20 -5.99 15.08
CA ARG A 156 2.86 -4.94 14.31
C ARG A 156 4.31 -5.33 13.96
N GLN A 157 5.08 -5.85 14.92
CA GLN A 157 6.45 -6.30 14.68
C GLN A 157 6.50 -7.48 13.68
N ALA A 158 5.58 -8.43 13.76
CA ALA A 158 5.49 -9.51 12.78
C ALA A 158 5.20 -8.99 11.36
N VAL A 159 4.33 -7.98 11.22
CA VAL A 159 4.04 -7.31 9.94
C VAL A 159 5.25 -6.55 9.42
N LEU A 160 5.99 -5.84 10.28
CA LEU A 160 7.19 -5.11 9.88
C LEU A 160 8.29 -6.05 9.40
N ASP A 161 8.50 -7.19 10.08
CA ASP A 161 9.44 -8.24 9.66
C ASP A 161 9.08 -8.78 8.26
N LYS A 162 7.80 -9.11 8.00
CA LYS A 162 7.36 -9.50 6.67
C LYS A 162 7.60 -8.40 5.64
N ASN A 163 7.25 -7.16 5.95
CA ASN A 163 7.40 -6.03 5.03
C ASN A 163 8.86 -5.80 4.63
N TRP A 164 9.81 -6.00 5.54
CA TRP A 164 11.23 -5.91 5.23
C TRP A 164 11.66 -6.96 4.20
N HIS A 165 11.26 -8.23 4.36
CA HIS A 165 11.58 -9.31 3.43
C HIS A 165 10.91 -9.10 2.06
N TRP A 166 9.62 -8.71 2.07
CA TRP A 166 8.89 -8.37 0.86
C TRP A 166 9.53 -7.20 0.11
N PHE A 167 9.93 -6.14 0.84
CA PHE A 167 10.57 -4.97 0.23
C PHE A 167 11.86 -5.37 -0.48
N ASN A 168 12.73 -6.12 0.19
CA ASN A 168 13.99 -6.56 -0.40
C ASN A 168 13.79 -7.52 -1.58
N ARG A 169 12.69 -8.30 -1.60
CA ARG A 169 12.32 -9.17 -2.73
C ARG A 169 11.87 -8.40 -3.95
N TYR A 170 11.03 -7.37 -3.78
CA TYR A 170 10.32 -6.71 -4.89
C TYR A 170 10.79 -5.30 -5.20
N ARG A 171 11.62 -4.71 -4.34
CA ARG A 171 12.16 -3.35 -4.46
C ARG A 171 13.69 -3.37 -4.47
N ALA A 172 14.27 -4.35 -5.15
CA ALA A 172 15.72 -4.44 -5.31
C ALA A 172 16.31 -3.11 -5.79
N THR A 173 17.31 -2.62 -5.07
CA THR A 173 17.91 -1.30 -5.33
C THR A 173 18.85 -1.31 -6.52
N ASP A 174 19.41 -2.46 -6.89
CA ASP A 174 20.32 -2.63 -8.02
C ASP A 174 19.83 -3.70 -9.01
N GLY A 175 18.82 -3.35 -9.79
CA GLY A 175 18.31 -4.22 -10.86
C GLY A 175 19.34 -4.51 -11.96
N ASN A 176 20.39 -3.68 -12.10
CA ASN A 176 21.41 -3.89 -13.10
C ASN A 176 22.33 -5.10 -12.76
N ASP A 177 22.60 -5.33 -11.48
CA ASP A 177 23.35 -6.51 -11.02
C ASP A 177 22.52 -7.80 -11.15
N ILE A 178 21.20 -7.70 -11.05
CA ILE A 178 20.30 -8.86 -11.11
C ILE A 178 19.93 -9.22 -12.55
N TRP A 179 19.55 -8.24 -13.38
CA TRP A 179 18.99 -8.46 -14.72
C TRP A 179 19.71 -7.71 -15.84
N GLY A 180 20.53 -6.70 -15.51
CA GLY A 180 21.20 -5.83 -16.48
C GLY A 180 22.57 -6.30 -16.91
N SER A 181 23.39 -5.38 -17.39
CA SER A 181 24.73 -5.67 -17.94
C SER A 181 25.70 -6.25 -16.89
N ARG A 182 25.53 -5.88 -15.62
CA ARG A 182 26.38 -6.37 -14.53
C ARG A 182 25.98 -7.75 -14.01
N SER A 183 24.84 -8.29 -14.40
CA SER A 183 24.40 -9.63 -14.00
C SER A 183 25.33 -10.76 -14.45
N LYS A 184 26.15 -10.51 -15.47
CA LYS A 184 27.14 -11.46 -16.01
C LYS A 184 28.49 -11.36 -15.34
N LEU A 185 28.74 -10.34 -14.52
CA LEU A 185 29.99 -10.18 -13.79
C LEU A 185 30.15 -11.28 -12.75
N ARG A 186 31.39 -11.71 -12.53
CA ARG A 186 31.74 -12.77 -11.62
C ARG A 186 32.78 -12.23 -10.64
N PHE A 187 32.43 -12.13 -9.38
CA PHE A 187 33.28 -11.53 -8.35
C PHE A 187 33.78 -12.55 -7.33
N VAL A 188 32.98 -13.58 -7.05
CA VAL A 188 33.29 -14.57 -6.03
C VAL A 188 33.11 -15.96 -6.63
N ASP A 189 34.12 -16.82 -6.48
CA ASP A 189 34.14 -18.21 -6.90
C ASP A 189 33.56 -18.47 -8.30
N ASP A 190 33.84 -17.55 -9.22
CA ASP A 190 33.38 -17.62 -10.62
C ASP A 190 31.84 -17.63 -10.79
N GLN A 191 31.06 -17.28 -9.74
CA GLN A 191 29.62 -17.18 -9.80
C GLN A 191 29.17 -15.85 -10.43
N ALA A 192 28.21 -15.93 -11.36
CA ALA A 192 27.62 -14.74 -11.96
C ALA A 192 26.68 -14.04 -10.97
N ASN A 193 26.77 -12.71 -10.85
CA ASN A 193 25.90 -11.91 -9.99
C ASN A 193 24.42 -12.25 -10.18
N GLY A 194 23.95 -12.29 -11.43
CA GLY A 194 22.57 -12.59 -11.72
C GLY A 194 22.11 -13.96 -11.22
N LEU A 195 23.00 -14.96 -11.22
CA LEU A 195 22.70 -16.29 -10.70
C LEU A 195 22.49 -16.24 -9.18
N VAL A 196 23.46 -15.66 -8.46
CA VAL A 196 23.42 -15.58 -7.00
C VAL A 196 22.23 -14.71 -6.53
N LEU A 197 22.12 -13.50 -7.07
CA LEU A 197 21.08 -12.56 -6.65
C LEU A 197 19.66 -13.01 -6.99
N GLN A 198 19.44 -13.65 -8.14
CA GLN A 198 18.12 -14.23 -8.45
C GLN A 198 17.77 -15.39 -7.50
N HIS A 199 18.74 -16.18 -7.10
CA HIS A 199 18.52 -17.23 -6.09
C HIS A 199 18.19 -16.63 -4.72
N GLU A 200 18.87 -15.56 -4.30
CA GLU A 200 18.57 -14.84 -3.07
C GLU A 200 17.16 -14.23 -3.10
N LEU A 201 16.69 -13.74 -4.26
CA LEU A 201 15.31 -13.29 -4.42
C LEU A 201 14.30 -14.42 -4.20
N VAL A 202 14.60 -15.65 -4.61
CA VAL A 202 13.74 -16.82 -4.33
C VAL A 202 13.77 -17.15 -2.84
N MET A 203 14.91 -17.07 -2.17
CA MET A 203 15.02 -17.25 -0.73
C MET A 203 14.14 -16.23 0.01
N LEU A 204 14.22 -14.94 -0.36
CA LEU A 204 13.40 -13.86 0.22
C LEU A 204 11.90 -14.07 -0.01
N GLU A 205 11.50 -14.67 -1.13
CA GLU A 205 10.10 -14.98 -1.40
C GLU A 205 9.57 -16.05 -0.43
N VAL A 206 10.32 -17.12 -0.22
CA VAL A 206 9.99 -18.17 0.76
C VAL A 206 9.95 -17.59 2.18
N MET A 207 10.96 -16.79 2.57
CA MET A 207 11.00 -16.12 3.86
C MET A 207 9.79 -15.20 4.07
N THR A 208 9.34 -14.49 3.03
CA THR A 208 8.15 -13.63 3.08
C THR A 208 6.89 -14.44 3.32
N ALA A 209 6.73 -15.58 2.63
CA ALA A 209 5.59 -16.47 2.84
C ALA A 209 5.56 -17.08 4.25
N ASN A 210 6.71 -17.48 4.80
CA ASN A 210 6.81 -17.98 6.17
C ASN A 210 6.37 -16.92 7.21
N ARG A 211 6.74 -15.67 6.99
CA ARG A 211 6.35 -14.54 7.84
C ARG A 211 4.86 -14.22 7.73
N ASP A 212 4.28 -14.38 6.55
CA ASP A 212 2.84 -14.25 6.39
C ASP A 212 2.08 -15.26 7.24
N GLN A 213 2.49 -16.53 7.22
CA GLN A 213 1.92 -17.54 8.10
C GLN A 213 2.09 -17.21 9.59
N ASN A 214 3.24 -16.66 9.98
CA ASN A 214 3.50 -16.25 11.36
C ASN A 214 2.56 -15.11 11.79
N ILE A 215 2.30 -14.12 10.92
CA ILE A 215 1.35 -13.03 11.20
C ILE A 215 -0.02 -13.57 11.57
N TRP A 216 -0.54 -14.54 10.82
CA TRP A 216 -1.84 -15.14 11.12
C TRP A 216 -1.86 -15.90 12.44
N LYS A 217 -0.78 -16.59 12.80
CA LYS A 217 -0.66 -17.26 14.12
C LYS A 217 -0.66 -16.23 15.25
N VAL A 218 0.12 -15.15 15.10
CA VAL A 218 0.19 -14.06 16.09
C VAL A 218 -1.16 -13.35 16.22
N ALA A 219 -1.85 -13.08 15.10
CA ALA A 219 -3.17 -12.46 15.09
C ALA A 219 -4.23 -13.30 15.84
N GLN A 220 -4.06 -14.62 15.88
CA GLN A 220 -4.89 -15.55 16.65
C GLN A 220 -4.47 -15.67 18.14
N GLY A 221 -3.51 -14.85 18.59
CA GLY A 221 -3.00 -14.89 19.96
C GLY A 221 -2.04 -16.04 20.26
N LYS A 222 -1.58 -16.77 19.23
CA LYS A 222 -0.63 -17.87 19.41
C LYS A 222 0.79 -17.35 19.56
N LYS A 223 1.55 -17.90 20.52
CA LYS A 223 3.00 -17.71 20.55
C LYS A 223 3.60 -18.45 19.35
N SER A 224 4.27 -17.75 18.48
CA SER A 224 4.86 -18.33 17.27
C SER A 224 6.22 -17.73 16.99
N LYS A 225 7.09 -18.52 16.37
CA LYS A 225 8.33 -18.07 15.75
C LYS A 225 8.25 -18.37 14.27
N VAL A 226 8.95 -17.58 13.46
CA VAL A 226 9.11 -17.86 12.03
C VAL A 226 9.92 -19.15 11.88
N ASP A 227 9.47 -20.03 11.00
CA ASP A 227 10.17 -21.24 10.61
C ASP A 227 10.68 -21.05 9.17
N ASP A 228 11.98 -20.88 9.04
CA ASP A 228 12.67 -20.71 7.76
C ASP A 228 13.42 -22.01 7.33
N SER A 229 13.09 -23.16 7.91
CA SER A 229 13.74 -24.46 7.59
C SER A 229 13.54 -24.91 6.13
N ASN A 230 12.51 -24.37 5.46
CA ASN A 230 12.18 -24.62 4.05
C ASN A 230 12.83 -23.63 3.07
N VAL A 231 13.59 -22.65 3.57
CA VAL A 231 14.30 -21.69 2.71
C VAL A 231 15.42 -22.42 1.95
N PRO A 232 15.52 -22.25 0.62
CA PRO A 232 16.63 -22.85 -0.14
C PRO A 232 17.99 -22.44 0.44
N ALA A 233 18.92 -23.38 0.45
CA ALA A 233 20.29 -23.06 0.87
C ALA A 233 20.90 -22.00 -0.07
N PRO A 234 21.73 -21.07 0.43
CA PRO A 234 22.43 -20.12 -0.42
C PRO A 234 23.33 -20.85 -1.43
N ILE A 235 23.54 -20.24 -2.59
CA ILE A 235 24.56 -20.75 -3.53
C ILE A 235 25.90 -20.67 -2.81
N LYS A 236 26.62 -21.78 -2.79
CA LYS A 236 27.98 -21.81 -2.25
C LYS A 236 28.89 -20.96 -3.13
N VAL A 237 29.50 -19.99 -2.53
CA VAL A 237 30.55 -19.15 -3.08
C VAL A 237 31.87 -19.54 -2.47
#